data_0ed800464d6ee0c6bdcf275a85a7506b
#
_entry.id   0ed800464d6ee0c6bdcf275a85a7506b
#
_cell.length_a   1.000
_cell.length_b   1.000
_cell.length_c   1.000
_cell.angle_alpha   90.00
_cell.angle_beta   90.00
_cell.angle_gamma   90.00
#
_symmetry.space_group_name_H-M   'P 1'
#
loop_
_entity.id
_entity.type
_entity.pdbx_description
1 polymer ?
#
loop_
_entity_poly.entity_id
_entity_poly.type
_entity_poly.pdbx_seq_one_letter_code
_entity_poly.pdbx_strand_id
1 'polypeptide(L)'
;MKLAIIIVSYNVRHYLQQCLDSLYRAVEGIDAEIYVIDNHSKDNTVKKLKGKNRGVKFIACNHNHGFAKANNMGIRRTKSEYVLLLNPDTIVGENTLKECIRFMDEHENAGGLGVRMLKCNGSDAMESRRGLPTPMTAFYKMCGLCAKYPTHKKLGKYYMGYLPWDEPAKIEIISGAFMMMRRTALDKAGLLDEDFFMYGEDIDLSYRLLKSGFDNWYLPTKILHYKGESTQKSSFKYVHVFYEAMLIFFKKHYGHLSIWLNMPIKAAIYLKATTALIKTTSEHIQKTLGFMPDRRRKSPLYIFISTKESISRCRSLADRNGLDAQYIVTQTP
;
A
#
# COMPACT_ATOMS: atom_id res chain seq x y z
N MET A 1 -13.69 22.10 -1.75
CA MET A 1 -12.84 20.98 -2.21
C MET A 1 -13.39 19.68 -1.64
N LYS A 2 -13.84 18.79 -2.52
CA LYS A 2 -14.46 17.52 -2.11
C LYS A 2 -13.41 16.47 -1.72
N LEU A 3 -12.34 16.34 -2.53
CA LEU A 3 -11.34 15.29 -2.36
C LEU A 3 -9.91 15.85 -2.42
N ALA A 4 -9.05 15.43 -1.49
CA ALA A 4 -7.60 15.58 -1.60
C ALA A 4 -6.94 14.22 -1.75
N ILE A 5 -6.10 14.03 -2.75
CA ILE A 5 -5.34 12.82 -3.01
C ILE A 5 -3.88 13.07 -2.63
N ILE A 6 -3.36 12.29 -1.71
CA ILE A 6 -1.99 12.38 -1.20
C ILE A 6 -1.22 11.15 -1.67
N ILE A 7 -0.13 11.37 -2.41
CA ILE A 7 0.73 10.32 -2.95
C ILE A 7 2.14 10.54 -2.44
N VAL A 8 2.68 9.57 -1.69
CA VAL A 8 4.08 9.59 -1.27
C VAL A 8 4.91 8.80 -2.27
N SER A 9 5.89 9.44 -2.89
CA SER A 9 6.76 8.83 -3.90
C SER A 9 8.20 8.69 -3.41
N TYR A 10 8.82 7.54 -3.66
CA TYR A 10 10.23 7.29 -3.39
C TYR A 10 10.85 6.34 -4.41
N ASN A 11 11.61 6.89 -5.38
CA ASN A 11 12.31 6.13 -6.44
C ASN A 11 11.40 5.25 -7.33
N VAL A 12 10.19 5.73 -7.64
CA VAL A 12 9.18 4.99 -8.45
C VAL A 12 8.58 5.85 -9.56
N ARG A 13 9.38 6.68 -10.21
CA ARG A 13 8.94 7.67 -11.19
C ARG A 13 8.00 7.14 -12.26
N HIS A 14 8.28 5.95 -12.82
CA HIS A 14 7.47 5.38 -13.91
C HIS A 14 6.09 4.95 -13.44
N TYR A 15 6.01 4.30 -12.27
CA TYR A 15 4.73 3.93 -11.66
C TYR A 15 3.93 5.16 -11.25
N LEU A 16 4.59 6.17 -10.66
CA LEU A 16 3.93 7.43 -10.33
C LEU A 16 3.31 8.10 -11.55
N GLN A 17 4.00 8.11 -12.71
CA GLN A 17 3.41 8.67 -13.94
C GLN A 17 2.15 7.90 -14.35
N GLN A 18 2.17 6.56 -14.34
CA GLN A 18 1.00 5.75 -14.67
C GLN A 18 -0.16 5.99 -13.68
N CYS A 19 0.16 6.10 -12.40
CA CYS A 19 -0.81 6.44 -11.36
C CYS A 19 -1.47 7.78 -11.66
N LEU A 20 -0.69 8.83 -11.93
CA LEU A 20 -1.19 10.17 -12.27
C LEU A 20 -2.03 10.15 -13.55
N ASP A 21 -1.60 9.42 -14.58
CA ASP A 21 -2.36 9.30 -15.85
C ASP A 21 -3.74 8.64 -15.61
N SER A 22 -3.82 7.65 -14.71
CA SER A 22 -5.11 7.04 -14.32
C SER A 22 -5.97 8.00 -13.49
N LEU A 23 -5.34 8.78 -12.61
CA LEU A 23 -6.05 9.74 -11.75
C LEU A 23 -6.67 10.87 -12.54
N TYR A 24 -6.03 11.38 -13.61
CA TYR A 24 -6.62 12.43 -14.44
C TYR A 24 -8.00 12.04 -14.99
N ARG A 25 -8.18 10.76 -15.35
CA ARG A 25 -9.48 10.24 -15.78
C ARG A 25 -10.43 10.02 -14.60
N ALA A 26 -9.90 9.51 -13.49
CA ALA A 26 -10.71 9.18 -12.32
C ALA A 26 -11.27 10.40 -11.58
N VAL A 27 -10.59 11.55 -11.65
CA VAL A 27 -11.04 12.81 -11.00
C VAL A 27 -11.93 13.68 -11.89
N GLU A 28 -12.22 13.25 -13.13
CA GLU A 28 -13.05 14.02 -14.04
C GLU A 28 -14.44 14.26 -13.44
N GLY A 29 -14.83 15.54 -13.31
CA GLY A 29 -16.08 15.98 -12.68
C GLY A 29 -16.05 15.95 -11.13
N ILE A 30 -14.89 15.73 -10.51
CA ILE A 30 -14.73 15.81 -9.05
C ILE A 30 -13.91 17.07 -8.71
N ASP A 31 -14.38 17.88 -7.75
CA ASP A 31 -13.59 18.98 -7.18
C ASP A 31 -12.48 18.40 -6.31
N ALA A 32 -11.32 18.10 -6.93
CA ALA A 32 -10.20 17.39 -6.35
C ALA A 32 -8.88 18.13 -6.48
N GLU A 33 -7.99 17.89 -5.50
CA GLU A 33 -6.60 18.34 -5.53
C GLU A 33 -5.66 17.14 -5.33
N ILE A 34 -4.54 17.14 -6.05
CA ILE A 34 -3.55 16.06 -6.00
C ILE A 34 -2.23 16.60 -5.46
N TYR A 35 -1.72 16.00 -4.41
CA TYR A 35 -0.42 16.27 -3.83
C TYR A 35 0.50 15.07 -4.04
N VAL A 36 1.69 15.32 -4.58
CA VAL A 36 2.77 14.33 -4.63
C VAL A 36 3.87 14.78 -3.68
N ILE A 37 4.09 14.00 -2.64
CA ILE A 37 5.19 14.21 -1.68
C ILE A 37 6.35 13.32 -2.14
N ASP A 38 7.34 13.94 -2.76
CA ASP A 38 8.57 13.24 -3.16
C ASP A 38 9.49 13.10 -1.95
N ASN A 39 9.59 11.90 -1.43
CA ASN A 39 10.27 11.58 -0.18
C ASN A 39 11.78 11.38 -0.39
N HIS A 40 12.42 12.34 -1.08
CA HIS A 40 13.85 12.34 -1.42
C HIS A 40 14.26 11.31 -2.48
N SER A 41 13.53 11.26 -3.60
CA SER A 41 13.86 10.37 -4.72
C SER A 41 15.16 10.76 -5.42
N LYS A 42 15.92 9.75 -5.85
CA LYS A 42 17.18 9.90 -6.60
C LYS A 42 17.00 9.70 -8.11
N ASP A 43 15.80 9.30 -8.56
CA ASP A 43 15.47 8.99 -9.95
C ASP A 43 14.97 10.20 -10.76
N ASN A 44 15.18 11.43 -10.24
CA ASN A 44 14.71 12.68 -10.82
C ASN A 44 13.18 12.79 -10.95
N THR A 45 12.41 12.14 -10.08
CA THR A 45 10.94 12.15 -10.10
C THR A 45 10.38 13.55 -10.28
N VAL A 46 10.66 14.50 -9.36
CA VAL A 46 10.11 15.86 -9.42
C VAL A 46 10.54 16.59 -10.69
N LYS A 47 11.83 16.54 -11.04
CA LYS A 47 12.37 17.21 -12.23
C LYS A 47 11.71 16.75 -13.52
N LYS A 48 11.38 15.46 -13.63
CA LYS A 48 10.81 14.85 -14.85
C LYS A 48 9.29 14.95 -14.93
N LEU A 49 8.60 14.93 -13.77
CA LEU A 49 7.14 14.82 -13.74
C LEU A 49 6.42 16.15 -13.51
N LYS A 50 6.98 17.09 -12.71
CA LYS A 50 6.33 18.35 -12.36
C LYS A 50 5.88 19.16 -13.60
N GLY A 51 6.73 19.28 -14.62
CA GLY A 51 6.43 20.03 -15.84
C GLY A 51 5.35 19.37 -16.73
N LYS A 52 5.18 18.05 -16.63
CA LYS A 52 4.22 17.28 -17.43
C LYS A 52 2.85 17.16 -16.76
N ASN A 53 2.79 17.28 -15.44
CA ASN A 53 1.58 17.07 -14.65
C ASN A 53 1.09 18.40 -14.05
N ARG A 54 0.54 19.27 -14.94
CA ARG A 54 -0.06 20.55 -14.53
C ARG A 54 -1.28 20.29 -13.66
N GLY A 55 -1.40 20.99 -12.54
CA GLY A 55 -2.48 20.80 -11.56
C GLY A 55 -2.11 19.87 -10.40
N VAL A 56 -1.02 19.08 -10.51
CA VAL A 56 -0.48 18.31 -9.40
C VAL A 56 0.51 19.17 -8.59
N LYS A 57 0.31 19.21 -7.28
CA LYS A 57 1.15 19.94 -6.34
C LYS A 57 2.31 19.06 -5.86
N PHE A 58 3.51 19.27 -6.41
CA PHE A 58 4.72 18.52 -6.02
C PHE A 58 5.44 19.19 -4.85
N ILE A 59 5.74 18.41 -3.82
CA ILE A 59 6.53 18.79 -2.63
C ILE A 59 7.74 17.88 -2.55
N ALA A 60 8.94 18.43 -2.74
CA ALA A 60 10.19 17.69 -2.64
C ALA A 60 10.73 17.77 -1.21
N CYS A 61 11.01 16.62 -0.60
CA CYS A 61 11.63 16.52 0.71
C CYS A 61 13.16 16.48 0.59
N ASN A 62 13.86 17.04 1.57
CA ASN A 62 15.32 17.06 1.63
C ASN A 62 15.92 15.75 2.16
N HIS A 63 15.13 14.89 2.79
CA HIS A 63 15.47 13.54 3.22
C HIS A 63 14.22 12.66 3.25
N ASN A 64 14.39 11.35 3.43
CA ASN A 64 13.27 10.41 3.54
C ASN A 64 12.68 10.45 4.96
N HIS A 65 11.48 11.01 5.08
CA HIS A 65 10.75 11.15 6.35
C HIS A 65 9.96 9.90 6.78
N GLY A 66 9.96 8.82 5.98
CA GLY A 66 9.06 7.70 6.15
C GLY A 66 7.67 7.96 5.54
N PHE A 67 6.80 6.95 5.60
CA PHE A 67 5.49 7.01 4.94
C PHE A 67 4.49 7.85 5.74
N ALA A 68 4.39 7.65 7.05
CA ALA A 68 3.42 8.35 7.90
C ALA A 68 3.64 9.86 7.88
N LYS A 69 4.86 10.32 8.17
CA LYS A 69 5.19 11.74 8.21
C LYS A 69 5.04 12.43 6.86
N ALA A 70 5.44 11.78 5.77
CA ALA A 70 5.27 12.32 4.42
C ALA A 70 3.79 12.48 4.05
N ASN A 71 2.93 11.51 4.35
CA ASN A 71 1.48 11.63 4.17
C ASN A 71 0.90 12.78 5.01
N ASN A 72 1.28 12.89 6.28
CA ASN A 72 0.82 13.97 7.16
C ASN A 72 1.19 15.36 6.63
N MET A 73 2.34 15.50 5.96
CA MET A 73 2.72 16.77 5.30
C MET A 73 1.70 17.17 4.21
N GLY A 74 1.17 16.20 3.46
CA GLY A 74 0.11 16.42 2.49
C GLY A 74 -1.23 16.70 3.16
N ILE A 75 -1.64 15.90 4.15
CA ILE A 75 -2.93 16.04 4.85
C ILE A 75 -3.07 17.40 5.50
N ARG A 76 -2.00 17.94 6.11
CA ARG A 76 -2.00 19.27 6.76
C ARG A 76 -2.15 20.43 5.78
N ARG A 77 -1.95 20.22 4.47
CA ARG A 77 -2.06 21.25 3.42
C ARG A 77 -3.43 21.36 2.78
N THR A 78 -4.34 20.48 3.13
CA THR A 78 -5.69 20.44 2.58
C THR A 78 -6.74 20.52 3.67
N LYS A 79 -7.90 21.08 3.31
CA LYS A 79 -9.12 21.11 4.13
C LYS A 79 -10.26 20.37 3.44
N SER A 80 -9.97 19.52 2.47
CA SER A 80 -10.97 18.77 1.70
C SER A 80 -11.81 17.87 2.61
N GLU A 81 -13.05 17.65 2.22
CA GLU A 81 -14.02 16.84 2.96
C GLU A 81 -13.56 15.39 3.09
N TYR A 82 -12.96 14.86 2.00
CA TYR A 82 -12.32 13.55 2.00
C TYR A 82 -10.83 13.66 1.71
N VAL A 83 -10.06 12.77 2.32
CA VAL A 83 -8.62 12.62 2.09
C VAL A 83 -8.36 11.19 1.65
N LEU A 84 -7.73 11.02 0.49
CA LEU A 84 -7.28 9.74 -0.02
C LEU A 84 -5.76 9.63 0.09
N LEU A 85 -5.26 8.65 0.85
CA LEU A 85 -3.88 8.21 0.74
C LEU A 85 -3.81 7.17 -0.36
N LEU A 86 -2.91 7.36 -1.31
CA LEU A 86 -2.77 6.50 -2.48
C LEU A 86 -1.31 6.15 -2.74
N ASN A 87 -1.00 4.87 -2.92
CA ASN A 87 0.33 4.46 -3.31
C ASN A 87 0.65 4.86 -4.77
N PRO A 88 1.91 5.25 -5.05
CA PRO A 88 2.33 5.68 -6.39
C PRO A 88 2.36 4.54 -7.42
N ASP A 89 2.29 3.28 -6.98
CA ASP A 89 2.27 2.06 -7.81
C ASP A 89 0.86 1.47 -7.95
N THR A 90 -0.16 2.35 -8.06
CA THR A 90 -1.56 1.98 -8.28
C THR A 90 -2.09 2.52 -9.60
N ILE A 91 -3.08 1.83 -10.17
CA ILE A 91 -3.90 2.32 -11.29
C ILE A 91 -5.34 2.37 -10.80
N VAL A 92 -5.94 3.54 -10.87
CA VAL A 92 -7.31 3.80 -10.41
C VAL A 92 -8.29 3.74 -11.59
N GLY A 93 -9.39 3.01 -11.43
CA GLY A 93 -10.45 2.96 -12.44
C GLY A 93 -11.20 4.29 -12.55
N GLU A 94 -11.72 4.61 -13.73
CA GLU A 94 -12.35 5.90 -14.04
C GLU A 94 -13.54 6.24 -13.13
N ASN A 95 -14.30 5.25 -12.68
CA ASN A 95 -15.47 5.44 -11.80
C ASN A 95 -15.15 5.22 -10.32
N THR A 96 -13.97 4.69 -10.00
CA THR A 96 -13.63 4.27 -8.63
C THR A 96 -13.80 5.39 -7.61
N LEU A 97 -13.30 6.59 -7.89
CA LEU A 97 -13.39 7.70 -6.94
C LEU A 97 -14.83 8.23 -6.79
N LYS A 98 -15.59 8.26 -7.89
CA LYS A 98 -17.02 8.66 -7.86
C LYS A 98 -17.83 7.72 -7.01
N GLU A 99 -17.61 6.41 -7.15
CA GLU A 99 -18.28 5.37 -6.36
C GLU A 99 -17.91 5.48 -4.88
N CYS A 100 -16.62 5.70 -4.58
CA CYS A 100 -16.15 5.87 -3.20
C CYS A 100 -16.76 7.12 -2.54
N ILE A 101 -16.79 8.26 -3.23
CA ILE A 101 -17.37 9.51 -2.70
C ILE A 101 -18.86 9.32 -2.47
N ARG A 102 -19.59 8.76 -3.45
CA ARG A 102 -21.04 8.49 -3.30
C ARG A 102 -21.30 7.61 -2.08
N PHE A 103 -20.57 6.50 -1.94
CA PHE A 103 -20.71 5.61 -0.78
C PHE A 103 -20.46 6.34 0.54
N MET A 104 -19.40 7.17 0.60
CA MET A 104 -19.09 7.95 1.80
C MET A 104 -20.17 8.98 2.10
N ASP A 105 -20.76 9.63 1.08
CA ASP A 105 -21.86 10.59 1.25
C ASP A 105 -23.14 9.92 1.77
N GLU A 106 -23.45 8.71 1.31
CA GLU A 106 -24.60 7.91 1.75
C GLU A 106 -24.42 7.29 3.14
N HIS A 107 -23.17 7.20 3.65
CA HIS A 107 -22.84 6.55 4.92
C HIS A 107 -22.08 7.52 5.86
N GLU A 108 -22.81 8.37 6.56
CA GLU A 108 -22.24 9.43 7.42
C GLU A 108 -21.28 8.89 8.49
N ASN A 109 -21.53 7.68 9.01
CA ASN A 109 -20.66 7.04 10.01
C ASN A 109 -19.42 6.35 9.39
N ALA A 110 -19.27 6.33 8.06
CA ALA A 110 -18.08 5.82 7.42
C ALA A 110 -16.91 6.80 7.65
N GLY A 111 -15.97 6.41 8.51
CA GLY A 111 -14.77 7.18 8.81
C GLY A 111 -13.65 6.90 7.82
N GLY A 112 -13.58 5.65 7.35
CA GLY A 112 -12.58 5.21 6.38
C GLY A 112 -13.12 4.19 5.39
N LEU A 113 -12.55 4.19 4.18
CA LEU A 113 -12.95 3.32 3.06
C LEU A 113 -11.71 2.79 2.34
N GLY A 114 -11.66 1.47 2.14
CA GLY A 114 -10.75 0.78 1.25
C GLY A 114 -11.47 0.14 0.09
N VAL A 115 -10.74 -0.27 -0.95
CA VAL A 115 -11.30 -0.82 -2.18
C VAL A 115 -10.72 -2.19 -2.52
N ARG A 116 -11.33 -2.89 -3.47
CA ARG A 116 -10.81 -4.15 -4.01
C ARG A 116 -9.52 -3.90 -4.78
N MET A 117 -8.41 -4.39 -4.26
CA MET A 117 -7.12 -4.30 -4.92
C MET A 117 -6.86 -5.57 -5.72
N LEU A 118 -6.45 -5.40 -6.98
CA LEU A 118 -5.98 -6.46 -7.85
C LEU A 118 -4.47 -6.45 -7.93
N LYS A 119 -3.86 -7.63 -7.98
CA LYS A 119 -2.43 -7.81 -8.30
C LYS A 119 -2.20 -7.72 -9.80
N CYS A 120 -0.93 -7.63 -10.24
CA CYS A 120 -0.55 -7.57 -11.66
C CYS A 120 -1.08 -8.76 -12.50
N ASN A 121 -1.31 -9.91 -11.88
CA ASN A 121 -1.88 -11.08 -12.54
C ASN A 121 -3.42 -11.12 -12.52
N GLY A 122 -4.08 -10.03 -12.12
CA GLY A 122 -5.53 -9.93 -12.03
C GLY A 122 -6.17 -10.60 -10.81
N SER A 123 -5.41 -11.32 -9.98
CA SER A 123 -5.96 -11.95 -8.78
C SER A 123 -6.17 -10.95 -7.65
N ASP A 124 -7.14 -11.22 -6.78
CA ASP A 124 -7.43 -10.38 -5.63
C ASP A 124 -6.27 -10.31 -4.65
N ALA A 125 -6.04 -9.12 -4.12
CA ALA A 125 -5.10 -8.89 -3.03
C ALA A 125 -5.85 -9.06 -1.70
N MET A 126 -5.47 -10.08 -0.92
CA MET A 126 -6.13 -10.41 0.36
C MET A 126 -6.14 -9.26 1.37
N GLU A 127 -5.19 -8.34 1.26
CA GLU A 127 -5.10 -7.13 2.08
C GLU A 127 -6.16 -6.08 1.79
N SER A 128 -7.00 -6.26 0.79
CA SER A 128 -8.18 -5.41 0.55
C SER A 128 -9.16 -5.44 1.71
N ARG A 129 -9.22 -6.54 2.45
CA ARG A 129 -10.11 -6.74 3.60
C ARG A 129 -9.29 -7.31 4.74
N ARG A 130 -9.13 -6.56 5.81
CA ARG A 130 -8.32 -6.99 6.95
C ARG A 130 -9.05 -6.78 8.27
N GLY A 131 -8.90 -7.77 9.15
CA GLY A 131 -9.24 -7.68 10.56
C GLY A 131 -8.10 -7.11 11.38
N LEU A 132 -8.42 -6.63 12.58
CA LEU A 132 -7.45 -6.13 13.53
C LEU A 132 -6.46 -7.23 13.93
N PRO A 133 -5.15 -6.97 13.87
CA PRO A 133 -4.13 -7.91 14.31
C PRO A 133 -4.07 -7.97 15.85
N THR A 134 -5.14 -8.48 16.47
CA THR A 134 -5.10 -8.83 17.90
C THR A 134 -4.03 -9.91 18.13
N PRO A 135 -3.56 -10.13 19.37
CA PRO A 135 -2.63 -11.21 19.68
C PRO A 135 -3.03 -12.55 19.09
N MET A 136 -4.31 -12.93 19.24
CA MET A 136 -4.83 -14.21 18.71
C MET A 136 -4.93 -14.22 17.18
N THR A 137 -5.39 -13.13 16.58
CA THR A 137 -5.49 -13.01 15.11
C THR A 137 -4.10 -13.08 14.47
N ALA A 138 -3.12 -12.41 15.07
CA ALA A 138 -1.72 -12.47 14.63
C ALA A 138 -1.14 -13.88 14.79
N PHE A 139 -1.42 -14.55 15.92
CA PHE A 139 -1.01 -15.94 16.17
C PHE A 139 -1.57 -16.88 15.09
N TYR A 140 -2.87 -16.85 14.80
CA TYR A 140 -3.46 -17.71 13.76
C TYR A 140 -2.84 -17.49 12.38
N LYS A 141 -2.52 -16.23 12.03
CA LYS A 141 -1.80 -15.92 10.80
C LYS A 141 -0.38 -16.51 10.82
N MET A 142 0.34 -16.37 11.93
CA MET A 142 1.73 -16.84 12.06
C MET A 142 1.84 -18.37 11.99
N CYS A 143 0.87 -19.10 12.57
CA CYS A 143 0.79 -20.55 12.52
C CYS A 143 0.22 -21.09 11.20
N GLY A 144 -0.12 -20.23 10.23
CA GLY A 144 -0.69 -20.65 8.94
C GLY A 144 -2.18 -21.04 8.98
N LEU A 145 -2.83 -21.00 10.16
CA LEU A 145 -4.24 -21.36 10.31
C LEU A 145 -5.16 -20.44 9.50
N CYS A 146 -4.83 -19.16 9.38
CA CYS A 146 -5.56 -18.22 8.56
C CYS A 146 -5.54 -18.60 7.06
N ALA A 147 -4.44 -19.12 6.55
CA ALA A 147 -4.32 -19.59 5.18
C ALA A 147 -5.05 -20.92 4.94
N LYS A 148 -5.01 -21.83 5.95
CA LYS A 148 -5.67 -23.13 5.87
C LYS A 148 -7.20 -23.05 5.98
N TYR A 149 -7.70 -22.09 6.76
CA TYR A 149 -9.15 -21.89 7.02
C TYR A 149 -9.57 -20.44 6.74
N PRO A 150 -9.46 -19.95 5.49
CA PRO A 150 -9.66 -18.53 5.17
C PRO A 150 -11.09 -18.03 5.42
N THR A 151 -12.09 -18.89 5.26
CA THR A 151 -13.52 -18.56 5.45
C THR A 151 -14.01 -18.74 6.90
N HIS A 152 -13.20 -19.31 7.78
CA HIS A 152 -13.59 -19.49 9.18
C HIS A 152 -13.51 -18.16 9.93
N LYS A 153 -14.62 -17.69 10.54
CA LYS A 153 -14.75 -16.36 11.17
C LYS A 153 -13.65 -16.02 12.19
N LYS A 154 -13.18 -16.99 12.99
CA LYS A 154 -12.09 -16.78 13.96
C LYS A 154 -10.69 -16.96 13.32
N LEU A 155 -10.44 -18.07 12.64
CA LEU A 155 -9.13 -18.43 12.11
C LEU A 155 -8.76 -17.58 10.88
N GLY A 156 -9.75 -17.28 10.02
CA GLY A 156 -9.60 -16.44 8.82
C GLY A 156 -9.72 -14.93 9.08
N LYS A 157 -9.91 -14.50 10.34
CA LYS A 157 -10.19 -13.10 10.68
C LYS A 157 -9.14 -12.12 10.18
N TYR A 158 -7.89 -12.51 10.09
CA TYR A 158 -6.82 -11.60 9.66
C TYR A 158 -7.06 -11.01 8.25
N TYR A 159 -7.57 -11.79 7.31
CA TYR A 159 -7.92 -11.36 5.96
C TYR A 159 -9.43 -11.30 5.72
N MET A 160 -10.22 -11.58 6.74
CA MET A 160 -11.69 -11.60 6.68
C MET A 160 -12.22 -12.35 5.45
N GLY A 161 -11.60 -13.50 5.13
CA GLY A 161 -11.87 -14.28 3.93
C GLY A 161 -13.30 -14.86 3.85
N TYR A 162 -14.05 -14.74 4.93
CA TYR A 162 -15.49 -15.07 5.00
C TYR A 162 -16.40 -13.95 4.44
N LEU A 163 -15.87 -12.76 4.15
CA LEU A 163 -16.63 -11.69 3.52
C LEU A 163 -16.69 -11.91 2.00
N PRO A 164 -17.82 -11.58 1.33
CA PRO A 164 -17.89 -11.62 -0.13
C PRO A 164 -16.96 -10.56 -0.76
N TRP A 165 -16.51 -10.84 -1.99
CA TRP A 165 -15.64 -9.91 -2.74
C TRP A 165 -16.43 -8.82 -3.49
N ASP A 166 -17.69 -9.08 -3.80
CA ASP A 166 -18.47 -8.27 -4.73
C ASP A 166 -19.53 -7.40 -4.01
N GLU A 167 -19.50 -7.37 -2.67
CA GLU A 167 -20.39 -6.59 -1.84
C GLU A 167 -19.63 -5.66 -0.90
N PRO A 168 -20.15 -4.45 -0.60
CA PRO A 168 -19.62 -3.61 0.46
C PRO A 168 -19.68 -4.32 1.80
N ALA A 169 -18.64 -4.16 2.62
CA ALA A 169 -18.59 -4.80 3.93
C ALA A 169 -17.83 -3.94 4.94
N LYS A 170 -18.26 -4.00 6.21
CA LYS A 170 -17.47 -3.43 7.31
C LYS A 170 -16.22 -4.27 7.52
N ILE A 171 -15.08 -3.59 7.54
CA ILE A 171 -13.77 -4.17 7.83
C ILE A 171 -13.13 -3.46 9.03
N GLU A 172 -12.08 -4.05 9.59
CA GLU A 172 -11.43 -3.39 10.73
C GLU A 172 -10.25 -2.54 10.28
N ILE A 173 -9.48 -2.99 9.29
CA ILE A 173 -8.25 -2.33 8.83
C ILE A 173 -8.31 -2.07 7.33
N ILE A 174 -8.09 -0.82 6.96
CA ILE A 174 -7.96 -0.36 5.58
C ILE A 174 -6.49 -0.43 5.17
N SER A 175 -6.21 -0.77 3.92
CA SER A 175 -4.85 -0.76 3.40
C SER A 175 -4.40 0.65 3.05
N GLY A 176 -3.19 1.03 3.49
CA GLY A 176 -2.56 2.31 3.12
C GLY A 176 -2.27 2.48 1.63
N ALA A 177 -2.43 1.41 0.81
CA ALA A 177 -2.29 1.52 -0.64
C ALA A 177 -3.45 2.31 -1.30
N PHE A 178 -4.65 2.24 -0.72
CA PHE A 178 -5.81 3.08 -1.03
C PHE A 178 -6.63 3.24 0.26
N MET A 179 -6.55 4.39 0.88
CA MET A 179 -7.22 4.68 2.15
C MET A 179 -7.92 6.03 2.05
N MET A 180 -9.22 6.03 1.74
CA MET A 180 -10.05 7.23 1.74
C MET A 180 -10.62 7.45 3.13
N MET A 181 -10.53 8.67 3.63
CA MET A 181 -10.94 9.02 4.99
C MET A 181 -11.80 10.28 4.99
N ARG A 182 -12.79 10.32 5.86
CA ARG A 182 -13.59 11.51 6.14
C ARG A 182 -12.78 12.49 6.99
N ARG A 183 -12.82 13.76 6.66
CA ARG A 183 -12.09 14.81 7.40
C ARG A 183 -12.48 14.86 8.88
N THR A 184 -13.76 14.84 9.20
CA THR A 184 -14.23 14.87 10.59
C THR A 184 -13.79 13.62 11.39
N ALA A 185 -13.62 12.48 10.74
CA ALA A 185 -13.08 11.29 11.36
C ALA A 185 -11.57 11.42 11.63
N LEU A 186 -10.81 12.00 10.68
CA LEU A 186 -9.38 12.32 10.89
C LEU A 186 -9.18 13.35 12.00
N ASP A 187 -10.01 14.39 12.05
CA ASP A 187 -9.90 15.43 13.09
C ASP A 187 -10.14 14.85 14.49
N LYS A 188 -11.02 13.84 14.60
CA LYS A 188 -11.31 13.15 15.86
C LYS A 188 -10.28 12.07 16.21
N ALA A 189 -9.85 11.26 15.25
CA ALA A 189 -8.91 10.16 15.45
C ALA A 189 -7.44 10.62 15.46
N GLY A 190 -7.15 11.80 14.90
CA GLY A 190 -5.80 12.29 14.64
C GLY A 190 -5.21 11.74 13.34
N LEU A 191 -4.06 12.29 12.95
CA LEU A 191 -3.35 11.91 11.73
C LEU A 191 -2.59 10.58 11.89
N LEU A 192 -1.85 10.16 10.86
CA LEU A 192 -0.94 9.01 10.95
C LEU A 192 0.08 9.22 12.07
N ASP A 193 0.36 8.17 12.84
CA ASP A 193 1.37 8.23 13.88
C ASP A 193 2.78 8.19 13.28
N GLU A 194 3.56 9.23 13.52
CA GLU A 194 4.88 9.44 12.93
C GLU A 194 5.98 8.58 13.56
N ASP A 195 5.69 7.84 14.65
CA ASP A 195 6.57 6.82 15.21
C ASP A 195 6.72 5.62 14.25
N PHE A 196 5.75 5.41 13.37
CA PHE A 196 5.84 4.43 12.29
C PHE A 196 6.58 5.03 11.09
N PHE A 197 7.82 4.58 10.87
CA PHE A 197 8.55 4.97 9.67
C PHE A 197 7.88 4.45 8.39
N MET A 198 7.48 3.17 8.40
CA MET A 198 6.76 2.48 7.32
C MET A 198 6.12 1.21 7.87
N TYR A 199 4.92 0.87 7.40
CA TYR A 199 4.08 -0.24 7.88
C TYR A 199 3.50 -0.02 9.28
N GLY A 200 2.27 -0.43 9.45
CA GLY A 200 1.55 -0.35 10.73
C GLY A 200 0.83 0.98 10.98
N GLU A 201 1.22 2.06 10.31
CA GLU A 201 0.54 3.36 10.38
C GLU A 201 -0.91 3.29 9.89
N ASP A 202 -1.16 2.47 8.84
CA ASP A 202 -2.51 2.21 8.31
C ASP A 202 -3.36 1.40 9.30
N ILE A 203 -2.75 0.43 9.96
CA ILE A 203 -3.38 -0.37 11.01
C ILE A 203 -3.72 0.49 12.21
N ASP A 204 -2.77 1.31 12.67
CA ASP A 204 -2.94 2.21 13.81
C ASP A 204 -4.06 3.23 13.56
N LEU A 205 -4.04 3.89 12.40
CA LEU A 205 -5.06 4.88 12.06
C LEU A 205 -6.43 4.23 11.90
N SER A 206 -6.54 3.10 11.19
CA SER A 206 -7.79 2.35 11.06
C SER A 206 -8.38 1.98 12.42
N TYR A 207 -7.55 1.54 13.36
CA TYR A 207 -7.98 1.19 14.70
C TYR A 207 -8.44 2.42 15.51
N ARG A 208 -7.75 3.56 15.36
CA ARG A 208 -8.16 4.82 16.01
C ARG A 208 -9.47 5.36 15.44
N LEU A 209 -9.72 5.22 14.14
CA LEU A 209 -11.03 5.55 13.53
C LEU A 209 -12.16 4.75 14.19
N LEU A 210 -11.99 3.43 14.33
CA LEU A 210 -12.96 2.56 15.02
C LEU A 210 -13.16 2.97 16.48
N LYS A 211 -12.08 3.24 17.21
CA LYS A 211 -12.17 3.73 18.61
C LYS A 211 -12.85 5.08 18.75
N SER A 212 -12.79 5.91 17.72
CA SER A 212 -13.48 7.20 17.68
C SER A 212 -14.95 7.10 17.31
N GLY A 213 -15.49 5.87 17.15
CA GLY A 213 -16.90 5.60 16.89
C GLY A 213 -17.29 5.59 15.41
N PHE A 214 -16.32 5.62 14.49
CA PHE A 214 -16.58 5.50 13.06
C PHE A 214 -16.44 4.06 12.58
N ASP A 215 -17.02 3.77 11.41
CA ASP A 215 -16.88 2.49 10.73
C ASP A 215 -15.80 2.57 9.64
N ASN A 216 -15.05 1.48 9.46
CA ASN A 216 -14.20 1.27 8.31
C ASN A 216 -14.89 0.33 7.31
N TRP A 217 -14.86 0.68 6.03
CA TRP A 217 -15.56 -0.04 4.99
C TRP A 217 -14.64 -0.55 3.88
N TYR A 218 -15.03 -1.65 3.29
CA TYR A 218 -14.54 -2.17 2.03
C TYR A 218 -15.60 -1.96 0.96
N LEU A 219 -15.18 -1.44 -0.20
CA LEU A 219 -16.04 -1.28 -1.38
C LEU A 219 -15.49 -2.15 -2.53
N PRO A 220 -16.33 -2.88 -3.28
CA PRO A 220 -15.87 -3.80 -4.34
C PRO A 220 -15.35 -3.12 -5.61
N THR A 221 -15.36 -1.79 -5.70
CA THR A 221 -14.74 -1.05 -6.81
C THR A 221 -13.23 -1.32 -6.85
N LYS A 222 -12.64 -1.36 -8.05
CA LYS A 222 -11.34 -1.99 -8.29
C LYS A 222 -10.24 -0.97 -8.55
N ILE A 223 -9.05 -1.28 -8.01
CA ILE A 223 -7.78 -0.68 -8.44
C ILE A 223 -6.78 -1.80 -8.75
N LEU A 224 -5.80 -1.53 -9.63
CA LEU A 224 -4.61 -2.36 -9.76
C LEU A 224 -3.53 -1.84 -8.82
N HIS A 225 -2.84 -2.72 -8.10
CA HIS A 225 -1.70 -2.37 -7.25
C HIS A 225 -0.51 -3.27 -7.57
N TYR A 226 0.54 -2.69 -8.14
CA TYR A 226 1.74 -3.42 -8.56
C TYR A 226 2.49 -4.07 -7.40
N LYS A 227 2.38 -3.51 -6.21
CA LYS A 227 2.87 -4.02 -4.92
C LYS A 227 4.32 -4.45 -4.87
N GLY A 228 5.12 -3.62 -4.25
CA GLY A 228 6.51 -3.95 -3.91
C GLY A 228 7.55 -3.35 -4.83
N GLU A 229 7.14 -2.50 -5.76
CA GLU A 229 8.04 -1.80 -6.66
C GLU A 229 8.90 -0.74 -5.93
N SER A 230 8.34 -0.16 -4.88
CA SER A 230 9.07 0.79 -4.00
C SER A 230 9.86 0.10 -2.88
N THR A 231 9.70 -1.23 -2.67
CA THR A 231 10.31 -1.90 -1.52
C THR A 231 10.72 -3.33 -1.83
N GLN A 232 12.03 -3.62 -1.80
CA GLN A 232 12.55 -4.99 -1.90
C GLN A 232 12.27 -5.76 -0.61
N LYS A 233 11.22 -6.61 -0.61
CA LYS A 233 10.75 -7.38 0.57
C LYS A 233 11.74 -8.37 1.14
N SER A 234 12.81 -8.68 0.43
CA SER A 234 13.88 -9.61 0.85
C SER A 234 15.05 -8.92 1.53
N SER A 235 15.04 -7.60 1.71
CA SER A 235 16.14 -6.90 2.36
C SER A 235 16.04 -7.02 3.88
N PHE A 236 17.18 -7.12 4.55
CA PHE A 236 17.31 -7.04 6.01
C PHE A 236 16.55 -5.83 6.58
N LYS A 237 16.69 -4.68 5.91
CA LYS A 237 16.03 -3.42 6.28
C LYS A 237 14.49 -3.54 6.29
N TYR A 238 13.91 -4.23 5.30
CA TYR A 238 12.47 -4.48 5.24
C TYR A 238 11.98 -5.29 6.45
N VAL A 239 12.67 -6.39 6.74
CA VAL A 239 12.33 -7.29 7.85
C VAL A 239 12.38 -6.52 9.17
N HIS A 240 13.45 -5.75 9.39
CA HIS A 240 13.62 -4.95 10.61
C HIS A 240 12.50 -3.94 10.79
N VAL A 241 12.25 -3.08 9.79
CA VAL A 241 11.20 -2.04 9.85
C VAL A 241 9.80 -2.64 10.03
N PHE A 242 9.50 -3.78 9.39
CA PHE A 242 8.22 -4.44 9.53
C PHE A 242 7.98 -4.97 10.96
N TYR A 243 8.98 -5.63 11.56
CA TYR A 243 8.84 -6.15 12.91
C TYR A 243 8.88 -5.06 13.97
N GLU A 244 9.66 -4.00 13.75
CA GLU A 244 9.65 -2.80 14.58
C GLU A 244 8.27 -2.15 14.62
N ALA A 245 7.64 -1.96 13.47
CA ALA A 245 6.27 -1.45 13.37
C ALA A 245 5.25 -2.32 14.13
N MET A 246 5.40 -3.64 14.06
CA MET A 246 4.57 -4.54 14.87
C MET A 246 4.76 -4.32 16.37
N LEU A 247 6.00 -4.16 16.84
CA LEU A 247 6.29 -3.93 18.25
C LEU A 247 5.74 -2.59 18.73
N ILE A 248 5.86 -1.51 17.92
CA ILE A 248 5.27 -0.20 18.20
C ILE A 248 3.75 -0.33 18.37
N PHE A 249 3.08 -0.99 17.41
CA PHE A 249 1.64 -1.19 17.45
C PHE A 249 1.19 -1.96 18.71
N PHE A 250 1.87 -3.08 19.02
CA PHE A 250 1.54 -3.87 20.20
C PHE A 250 1.82 -3.11 21.50
N LYS A 251 2.94 -2.39 21.60
CA LYS A 251 3.24 -1.55 22.77
C LYS A 251 2.17 -0.50 22.99
N LYS A 252 1.75 0.19 21.93
CA LYS A 252 0.78 1.29 21.98
C LYS A 252 -0.63 0.82 22.36
N HIS A 253 -1.11 -0.26 21.78
CA HIS A 253 -2.51 -0.68 21.91
C HIS A 253 -2.75 -1.84 22.85
N TYR A 254 -1.72 -2.65 23.13
CA TYR A 254 -1.79 -3.84 23.98
C TYR A 254 -0.73 -3.87 25.09
N GLY A 255 -0.02 -2.77 25.30
CA GLY A 255 1.05 -2.69 26.33
C GLY A 255 0.58 -2.90 27.76
N HIS A 256 -0.74 -2.69 28.03
CA HIS A 256 -1.39 -2.94 29.29
C HIS A 256 -1.72 -4.43 29.56
N LEU A 257 -1.63 -5.28 28.54
CA LEU A 257 -1.82 -6.72 28.73
C LEU A 257 -0.72 -7.29 29.63
N SER A 258 -1.12 -8.30 30.43
CA SER A 258 -0.21 -8.93 31.38
C SER A 258 1.09 -9.40 30.72
N ILE A 259 2.18 -9.41 31.49
CA ILE A 259 3.50 -9.89 31.04
C ILE A 259 3.41 -11.29 30.40
N TRP A 260 2.53 -12.14 30.91
CA TRP A 260 2.27 -13.50 30.42
C TRP A 260 1.74 -13.55 28.97
N LEU A 261 1.00 -12.54 28.52
CA LEU A 261 0.52 -12.45 27.13
C LEU A 261 1.52 -11.71 26.24
N ASN A 262 2.21 -10.70 26.76
CA ASN A 262 3.17 -9.91 25.99
C ASN A 262 4.46 -10.69 25.67
N MET A 263 4.98 -11.49 26.61
CA MET A 263 6.22 -12.23 26.43
C MET A 263 6.15 -13.26 25.30
N PRO A 264 5.14 -14.16 25.20
CA PRO A 264 5.04 -15.10 24.09
C PRO A 264 4.92 -14.42 22.72
N ILE A 265 4.20 -13.29 22.64
CA ILE A 265 4.02 -12.55 21.38
C ILE A 265 5.34 -11.94 20.94
N LYS A 266 6.06 -11.26 21.85
CA LYS A 266 7.39 -10.70 21.57
C LYS A 266 8.36 -11.82 21.16
N ALA A 267 8.39 -12.92 21.91
CA ALA A 267 9.25 -14.08 21.59
C ALA A 267 8.95 -14.63 20.19
N ALA A 268 7.68 -14.77 19.81
CA ALA A 268 7.28 -15.23 18.49
C ALA A 268 7.67 -14.24 17.37
N ILE A 269 7.57 -12.92 17.61
CA ILE A 269 8.02 -11.88 16.69
C ILE A 269 9.54 -11.98 16.50
N TYR A 270 10.32 -12.02 17.59
CA TYR A 270 11.78 -12.14 17.53
C TYR A 270 12.22 -13.45 16.85
N LEU A 271 11.59 -14.59 17.18
CA LEU A 271 11.89 -15.87 16.55
C LEU A 271 11.67 -15.82 15.02
N LYS A 272 10.54 -15.26 14.58
CA LYS A 272 10.27 -15.09 13.12
C LYS A 272 11.22 -14.09 12.46
N ALA A 273 11.55 -13.01 13.12
CA ALA A 273 12.54 -12.07 12.62
C ALA A 273 13.90 -12.75 12.44
N THR A 274 14.36 -13.51 13.45
CA THR A 274 15.63 -14.25 13.40
C THR A 274 15.62 -15.31 12.31
N THR A 275 14.56 -16.11 12.18
CA THR A 275 14.44 -17.11 11.10
C THR A 275 14.40 -16.48 9.71
N ALA A 276 13.74 -15.34 9.55
CA ALA A 276 13.73 -14.60 8.29
C ALA A 276 15.13 -14.06 7.94
N LEU A 277 15.87 -13.56 8.92
CA LEU A 277 17.25 -13.09 8.76
C LEU A 277 18.21 -14.24 8.40
N ILE A 278 18.15 -15.35 9.12
CA ILE A 278 18.97 -16.55 8.82
C ILE A 278 18.71 -17.02 7.39
N LYS A 279 17.43 -17.10 6.98
CA LYS A 279 17.06 -17.47 5.62
C LYS A 279 17.65 -16.51 4.58
N THR A 280 17.50 -15.21 4.78
CA THR A 280 18.02 -14.18 3.87
C THR A 280 19.54 -14.23 3.78
N THR A 281 20.22 -14.42 4.91
CA THR A 281 21.69 -14.56 4.96
C THR A 281 22.15 -15.84 4.29
N SER A 282 21.47 -16.99 4.55
CA SER A 282 21.76 -18.26 3.88
C SER A 282 21.57 -18.17 2.37
N GLU A 283 20.47 -17.56 1.89
CA GLU A 283 20.25 -17.33 0.46
C GLU A 283 21.31 -16.44 -0.17
N HIS A 284 21.78 -15.43 0.57
CA HIS A 284 22.88 -14.56 0.11
C HIS A 284 24.20 -15.33 0.01
N ILE A 285 24.55 -16.10 1.04
CA ILE A 285 25.78 -16.94 1.06
C ILE A 285 25.71 -17.98 -0.06
N GLN A 286 24.59 -18.68 -0.24
CA GLN A 286 24.42 -19.67 -1.31
C GLN A 286 24.56 -19.04 -2.71
N LYS A 287 24.05 -17.83 -2.90
CA LYS A 287 24.25 -17.06 -4.15
C LYS A 287 25.72 -16.72 -4.37
N THR A 288 26.42 -16.25 -3.33
CA THR A 288 27.83 -15.86 -3.41
C THR A 288 28.74 -17.07 -3.69
N LEU A 289 28.38 -18.23 -3.17
CA LEU A 289 29.08 -19.49 -3.37
C LEU A 289 28.66 -20.25 -4.64
N GLY A 290 27.72 -19.73 -5.44
CA GLY A 290 27.26 -20.36 -6.68
C GLY A 290 26.41 -21.63 -6.49
N PHE A 291 25.98 -21.95 -5.28
CA PHE A 291 25.20 -23.16 -4.98
C PHE A 291 23.68 -23.02 -5.23
N MET A 292 23.18 -21.84 -5.56
CA MET A 292 21.78 -21.72 -5.96
C MET A 292 21.65 -21.91 -7.46
N PRO A 293 20.84 -22.88 -7.91
CA PRO A 293 20.36 -22.87 -9.29
C PRO A 293 19.63 -21.54 -9.46
N ASP A 294 19.98 -20.84 -10.53
CA ASP A 294 19.32 -19.59 -10.92
C ASP A 294 17.82 -19.87 -10.97
N ARG A 295 17.09 -19.59 -9.90
CA ARG A 295 15.64 -19.52 -9.93
C ARG A 295 15.35 -18.35 -10.84
N ARG A 296 15.38 -18.58 -12.15
CA ARG A 296 14.89 -17.63 -13.13
C ARG A 296 13.53 -17.16 -12.62
N ARG A 297 13.52 -16.01 -11.96
CA ARG A 297 12.27 -15.25 -11.85
C ARG A 297 11.78 -15.26 -13.27
N LYS A 298 10.58 -15.77 -13.51
CA LYS A 298 9.97 -15.63 -14.85
C LYS A 298 10.05 -14.15 -15.14
N SER A 299 10.98 -13.79 -16.03
CA SER A 299 11.19 -12.38 -16.40
C SER A 299 9.84 -11.87 -16.88
N PRO A 300 9.35 -10.74 -16.36
CA PRO A 300 8.07 -10.24 -16.79
C PRO A 300 8.09 -10.06 -18.31
N LEU A 301 7.03 -10.46 -18.98
CA LEU A 301 6.85 -10.23 -20.40
C LEU A 301 6.30 -8.83 -20.60
N TYR A 302 7.06 -7.96 -21.24
CA TYR A 302 6.61 -6.63 -21.62
C TYR A 302 6.10 -6.65 -23.05
N ILE A 303 4.89 -6.14 -23.27
CA ILE A 303 4.29 -6.01 -24.59
C ILE A 303 4.29 -4.52 -24.95
N PHE A 304 5.05 -4.14 -25.97
CA PHE A 304 5.09 -2.79 -26.49
C PHE A 304 4.23 -2.70 -27.77
N ILE A 305 3.38 -1.68 -27.85
CA ILE A 305 2.56 -1.42 -29.03
C ILE A 305 3.34 -0.46 -29.93
N SER A 306 3.85 -0.96 -31.06
CA SER A 306 4.73 -0.21 -31.95
C SER A 306 4.06 0.97 -32.68
N THR A 307 2.75 1.04 -32.69
CA THR A 307 1.99 2.20 -33.21
C THR A 307 2.16 3.46 -32.38
N LYS A 308 2.55 3.34 -31.09
CA LYS A 308 2.75 4.46 -30.16
C LYS A 308 4.21 4.77 -29.88
N GLU A 309 5.10 3.80 -30.05
CA GLU A 309 6.53 3.97 -29.75
C GLU A 309 7.39 3.22 -30.78
N SER A 310 8.51 3.82 -31.15
CA SER A 310 9.44 3.13 -32.09
C SER A 310 10.13 1.95 -31.40
N ILE A 311 10.46 0.91 -32.16
CA ILE A 311 11.16 -0.29 -31.66
C ILE A 311 12.50 0.07 -30.98
N SER A 312 13.24 1.04 -31.52
CA SER A 312 14.49 1.53 -30.93
C SER A 312 14.28 2.16 -29.57
N ARG A 313 13.17 2.88 -29.39
CA ARG A 313 12.80 3.49 -28.10
C ARG A 313 12.38 2.45 -27.08
N CYS A 314 11.63 1.41 -27.51
CA CYS A 314 11.25 0.28 -26.66
C CYS A 314 12.50 -0.47 -26.14
N ARG A 315 13.47 -0.75 -27.03
CA ARG A 315 14.77 -1.34 -26.65
C ARG A 315 15.52 -0.46 -25.67
N SER A 316 15.68 0.82 -25.97
CA SER A 316 16.37 1.79 -25.08
C SER A 316 15.72 1.90 -23.71
N LEU A 317 14.39 1.78 -23.61
CA LEU A 317 13.67 1.77 -22.33
C LEU A 317 13.93 0.48 -21.54
N ALA A 318 13.94 -0.68 -22.21
CA ALA A 318 14.26 -1.96 -21.59
C ALA A 318 15.70 -1.95 -21.06
N ASP A 319 16.68 -1.54 -21.88
CA ASP A 319 18.11 -1.50 -21.52
C ASP A 319 18.40 -0.51 -20.37
N ARG A 320 17.81 0.70 -20.41
CA ARG A 320 18.02 1.74 -19.37
C ARG A 320 17.44 1.35 -18.02
N ASN A 321 16.45 0.48 -17.97
CA ASN A 321 15.84 0.03 -16.73
C ASN A 321 16.44 -1.28 -16.20
N GLY A 322 17.50 -1.82 -16.88
CA GLY A 322 18.13 -3.08 -16.50
C GLY A 322 17.13 -4.23 -16.47
N LEU A 323 16.13 -4.16 -17.36
CA LEU A 323 15.10 -5.18 -17.46
C LEU A 323 15.70 -6.40 -18.15
N ASP A 324 16.16 -7.35 -17.36
CA ASP A 324 16.41 -8.72 -17.82
C ASP A 324 15.05 -9.38 -18.10
N ALA A 325 14.33 -8.82 -19.10
CA ALA A 325 12.95 -9.10 -19.39
C ALA A 325 12.81 -9.48 -20.88
N GLN A 326 12.02 -10.50 -21.13
CA GLN A 326 11.55 -10.76 -22.50
C GLN A 326 10.55 -9.66 -22.89
N TYR A 327 10.69 -9.13 -24.10
CA TYR A 327 9.71 -8.17 -24.62
C TYR A 327 9.25 -8.56 -26.01
N ILE A 328 7.98 -8.28 -26.28
CA ILE A 328 7.36 -8.46 -27.60
C ILE A 328 6.92 -7.08 -28.08
N VAL A 329 7.21 -6.78 -29.34
CA VAL A 329 6.69 -5.60 -30.04
C VAL A 329 5.59 -6.06 -30.94
N THR A 330 4.36 -5.58 -30.76
CA THR A 330 3.20 -5.89 -31.57
C THR A 330 2.66 -4.64 -32.26
N GLN A 331 1.97 -4.79 -33.36
CA GLN A 331 1.28 -3.69 -34.06
C GLN A 331 -0.16 -3.52 -33.59
N THR A 332 -0.71 -4.54 -32.97
CA THR A 332 -2.07 -4.54 -32.38
C THR A 332 -2.03 -4.81 -30.90
N PRO A 333 -2.96 -4.22 -30.10
CA PRO A 333 -3.09 -4.49 -28.67
C PRO A 333 -3.47 -5.94 -28.35
#